data_9366854208e1faa1260244d92d5c4e0b
#
_entry.id   9366854208e1faa1260244d92d5c4e0b
#
_cell.length_a   1.000
_cell.length_b   1.000
_cell.length_c   1.000
_cell.angle_alpha   90.00
_cell.angle_beta   90.00
_cell.angle_gamma   90.00
#
_symmetry.space_group_name_H-M   'P 1'
#
loop_
_entity.id
_entity.type
_entity.pdbx_description
1 polymer ?
#
loop_
_entity_poly.entity_id
_entity_poly.type
_entity_poly.pdbx_seq_one_letter_code
_entity_poly.pdbx_strand_id
1 'polypeptide(L)'
;FNGIYVRGDAVGEVMFYGPGAGSAAAGSAVVGDIIDIARNIKFGASSRIQCTCFDEREMLSMDSVRSKNYVRILAEDKPRVLATIATEFANHDVSIESVIQKMTSDSTAEIVCLTHEANEPNMRSALDAISELPATKSVASWIRVEE
;
A
#
# COMPACT_ATOMS: atom_id res chain seq x y z
N PHE A 1 12.34 2.26 11.81
CA PHE A 1 11.18 2.80 12.52
C PHE A 1 9.92 2.43 11.77
N ASN A 2 8.84 2.19 12.51
CA ASN A 2 7.51 1.93 11.96
C ASN A 2 6.58 3.08 12.31
N GLY A 3 5.64 3.37 11.43
CA GLY A 3 4.57 4.33 11.67
C GLY A 3 3.21 3.66 11.48
N ILE A 4 2.29 3.88 12.42
CA ILE A 4 0.91 3.48 12.31
C ILE A 4 0.07 4.74 12.35
N TYR A 5 -0.53 5.08 11.23
CA TYR A 5 -1.43 6.22 11.11
C TYR A 5 -2.87 5.75 11.28
N VAL A 6 -3.61 6.44 12.11
CA VAL A 6 -5.02 6.13 12.40
C VAL A 6 -5.84 7.40 12.30
N ARG A 7 -6.95 7.34 11.59
CA ARG A 7 -7.96 8.38 11.56
C ARG A 7 -9.21 7.88 12.27
N GLY A 8 -9.47 8.45 13.43
CA GLY A 8 -10.64 8.10 14.22
C GLY A 8 -11.70 9.19 14.19
N ASP A 9 -12.96 8.79 14.31
CA ASP A 9 -14.13 9.69 14.26
C ASP A 9 -14.03 10.81 15.30
N ALA A 10 -13.77 10.45 16.55
CA ALA A 10 -13.73 11.40 17.65
C ALA A 10 -12.32 12.00 17.90
N VAL A 11 -11.26 11.22 17.69
CA VAL A 11 -9.89 11.63 17.97
C VAL A 11 -9.23 12.37 16.82
N GLY A 12 -9.78 12.24 15.59
CA GLY A 12 -9.16 12.78 14.39
C GLY A 12 -7.94 11.97 13.96
N GLU A 13 -6.91 12.64 13.51
CA GLU A 13 -5.70 12.02 12.98
C GLU A 13 -4.66 11.84 14.09
N VAL A 14 -4.18 10.61 14.25
CA VAL A 14 -3.10 10.27 15.18
C VAL A 14 -2.09 9.37 14.51
N MET A 15 -0.83 9.49 14.92
CA MET A 15 0.25 8.65 14.44
C MET A 15 1.05 8.09 15.60
N PHE A 16 1.26 6.78 15.59
CA PHE A 16 2.21 6.10 16.46
C PHE A 16 3.48 5.85 15.68
N TYR A 17 4.62 6.31 16.20
CA TYR A 17 5.89 6.18 15.51
C TYR A 17 6.98 5.72 16.47
N GLY A 18 7.74 4.70 16.06
CA GLY A 18 8.81 4.20 16.91
C GLY A 18 9.55 2.98 16.33
N PRO A 19 10.49 2.41 17.09
CA PRO A 19 11.15 1.16 16.72
C PRO A 19 10.14 0.00 16.83
N GLY A 20 9.87 -0.67 15.71
CA GLY A 20 8.98 -1.85 15.69
C GLY A 20 9.68 -3.17 15.96
N ALA A 21 11.02 -3.20 15.87
CA ALA A 21 11.84 -4.37 16.10
C ALA A 21 13.00 -4.06 17.07
N GLY A 22 13.51 -5.09 17.70
CA GLY A 22 14.63 -5.00 18.65
C GLY A 22 14.29 -5.69 19.98
N SER A 23 15.29 -6.35 20.58
CA SER A 23 15.11 -7.16 21.80
C SER A 23 14.52 -6.36 22.96
N ALA A 24 14.99 -5.13 23.18
CA ALA A 24 14.50 -4.27 24.26
C ALA A 24 13.05 -3.79 24.00
N ALA A 25 12.74 -3.34 22.79
CA ALA A 25 11.39 -2.86 22.44
C ALA A 25 10.34 -3.98 22.51
N ALA A 26 10.62 -5.12 21.86
CA ALA A 26 9.72 -6.27 21.87
C ALA A 26 9.64 -6.90 23.28
N GLY A 27 10.76 -7.06 23.97
CA GLY A 27 10.79 -7.64 25.30
C GLY A 27 10.01 -6.80 26.33
N SER A 28 10.12 -5.48 26.28
CA SER A 28 9.36 -4.56 27.15
C SER A 28 7.86 -4.68 26.91
N ALA A 29 7.42 -4.74 25.65
CA ALA A 29 6.00 -4.87 25.32
C ALA A 29 5.43 -6.22 25.79
N VAL A 30 6.11 -7.33 25.47
CA VAL A 30 5.68 -8.68 25.88
C VAL A 30 5.62 -8.82 27.41
N VAL A 31 6.64 -8.34 28.13
CA VAL A 31 6.64 -8.40 29.61
C VAL A 31 5.55 -7.53 30.20
N GLY A 32 5.30 -6.35 29.61
CA GLY A 32 4.19 -5.48 30.00
C GLY A 32 2.83 -6.17 29.91
N ASP A 33 2.56 -6.83 28.82
CA ASP A 33 1.32 -7.59 28.58
C ASP A 33 1.19 -8.78 29.54
N ILE A 34 2.29 -9.53 29.77
CA ILE A 34 2.30 -10.65 30.74
C ILE A 34 1.96 -10.15 32.16
N ILE A 35 2.56 -9.02 32.58
CA ILE A 35 2.28 -8.45 33.89
C ILE A 35 0.81 -7.99 34.00
N ASP A 36 0.25 -7.37 32.96
CA ASP A 36 -1.13 -6.94 32.96
C ASP A 36 -2.09 -8.13 33.05
N ILE A 37 -1.87 -9.17 32.25
CA ILE A 37 -2.63 -10.43 32.30
C ILE A 37 -2.54 -11.08 33.69
N ALA A 38 -1.35 -11.17 34.26
CA ALA A 38 -1.16 -11.78 35.59
C ALA A 38 -1.93 -11.01 36.68
N ARG A 39 -1.95 -9.68 36.62
CA ARG A 39 -2.74 -8.85 37.52
C ARG A 39 -4.25 -9.08 37.33
N ASN A 40 -4.72 -9.16 36.10
CA ASN A 40 -6.11 -9.43 35.80
C ASN A 40 -6.56 -10.78 36.35
N ILE A 41 -5.76 -11.82 36.15
CA ILE A 41 -6.02 -13.16 36.73
C ILE A 41 -6.05 -13.10 38.27
N LYS A 42 -5.07 -12.45 38.88
CA LYS A 42 -4.98 -12.34 40.34
C LYS A 42 -6.18 -11.64 40.98
N PHE A 43 -6.72 -10.63 40.33
CA PHE A 43 -7.84 -9.83 40.83
C PHE A 43 -9.19 -10.25 40.26
N GLY A 44 -9.26 -11.32 39.46
CA GLY A 44 -10.51 -11.82 38.87
C GLY A 44 -11.14 -10.85 37.85
N ALA A 45 -10.30 -9.95 37.28
CA ALA A 45 -10.75 -9.03 36.25
C ALA A 45 -10.65 -9.70 34.88
N SER A 46 -11.73 -9.69 34.09
CA SER A 46 -11.75 -10.32 32.78
C SER A 46 -11.25 -9.39 31.66
N SER A 47 -11.42 -8.09 31.82
CA SER A 47 -10.96 -7.08 30.86
C SER A 47 -11.24 -5.68 31.41
N ARG A 48 -10.43 -4.69 31.05
CA ARG A 48 -10.65 -3.29 31.44
C ARG A 48 -11.78 -2.65 30.63
N ILE A 49 -11.87 -3.02 29.36
CA ILE A 49 -12.91 -2.56 28.44
C ILE A 49 -13.48 -3.81 27.76
N GLN A 50 -14.77 -4.01 27.90
CA GLN A 50 -15.45 -5.09 27.19
C GLN A 50 -15.54 -4.75 25.72
N CYS A 51 -15.53 -5.78 24.86
CA CYS A 51 -15.74 -5.59 23.43
C CYS A 51 -17.13 -4.98 23.21
N THR A 52 -17.17 -3.89 22.47
CA THR A 52 -18.41 -3.21 22.05
C THR A 52 -18.73 -3.48 20.58
N CYS A 53 -18.16 -4.52 19.99
CA CYS A 53 -18.44 -4.95 18.63
C CYS A 53 -19.79 -5.65 18.59
N PHE A 54 -20.84 -4.89 18.32
CA PHE A 54 -22.23 -5.42 18.24
C PHE A 54 -22.68 -5.72 16.82
N ASP A 55 -21.94 -5.21 15.82
CA ASP A 55 -22.25 -5.36 14.41
C ASP A 55 -21.28 -6.33 13.75
N GLU A 56 -21.79 -7.34 13.07
CA GLU A 56 -21.04 -8.10 12.08
C GLU A 56 -21.06 -7.32 10.77
N ARG A 57 -19.90 -6.89 10.29
CA ARG A 57 -19.75 -6.21 9.00
C ARG A 57 -18.97 -7.07 8.05
N GLU A 58 -19.45 -7.18 6.82
CA GLU A 58 -18.70 -7.84 5.76
C GLU A 58 -17.43 -7.05 5.43
N MET A 59 -16.32 -7.77 5.22
CA MET A 59 -15.11 -7.17 4.68
C MET A 59 -15.32 -6.86 3.20
N LEU A 60 -15.00 -5.63 2.81
CA LEU A 60 -15.01 -5.24 1.40
C LEU A 60 -13.95 -6.05 0.62
N SER A 61 -14.34 -6.50 -0.57
CA SER A 61 -13.37 -7.06 -1.51
C SER A 61 -12.38 -5.99 -1.96
N MET A 62 -11.12 -6.36 -2.15
CA MET A 62 -10.12 -5.49 -2.77
C MET A 62 -10.56 -4.99 -4.14
N ASP A 63 -11.38 -5.75 -4.86
CA ASP A 63 -11.88 -5.36 -6.18
C ASP A 63 -12.82 -4.14 -6.14
N SER A 64 -13.36 -3.81 -4.97
CA SER A 64 -14.18 -2.60 -4.77
C SER A 64 -13.36 -1.35 -4.42
N VAL A 65 -12.06 -1.50 -4.19
CA VAL A 65 -11.18 -0.38 -3.83
C VAL A 65 -10.89 0.49 -5.04
N ARG A 66 -11.03 1.79 -4.85
CA ARG A 66 -10.60 2.83 -5.79
C ARG A 66 -9.52 3.67 -5.14
N SER A 67 -8.43 3.87 -5.83
CA SER A 67 -7.33 4.72 -5.35
C SER A 67 -6.52 5.29 -6.50
N LYS A 68 -5.80 6.36 -6.23
CA LYS A 68 -4.67 6.77 -7.08
C LYS A 68 -3.54 5.76 -6.92
N ASN A 69 -2.72 5.60 -7.94
CA ASN A 69 -1.65 4.62 -7.92
C ASN A 69 -0.33 5.23 -8.39
N TYR A 70 0.71 4.98 -7.62
CA TYR A 70 2.10 5.19 -8.03
C TYR A 70 2.63 3.90 -8.62
N VAL A 71 3.11 3.96 -9.86
CA VAL A 71 3.67 2.82 -10.56
C VAL A 71 5.06 3.17 -11.08
N ARG A 72 6.05 2.33 -10.78
CA ARG A 72 7.41 2.44 -11.29
C ARG A 72 7.74 1.28 -12.20
N ILE A 73 8.04 1.58 -13.44
CA ILE A 73 8.30 0.61 -14.51
C ILE A 73 9.73 0.80 -14.99
N LEU A 74 10.46 -0.31 -15.12
CA LEU A 74 11.75 -0.36 -15.80
C LEU A 74 11.54 -0.90 -17.21
N ALA A 75 11.93 -0.13 -18.22
CA ALA A 75 11.73 -0.48 -19.62
C ALA A 75 12.95 -0.13 -20.46
N GLU A 76 12.99 -0.57 -21.71
CA GLU A 76 14.00 -0.13 -22.65
C GLU A 76 13.83 1.36 -23.00
N ASP A 77 14.93 2.09 -23.07
CA ASP A 77 14.91 3.50 -23.52
C ASP A 77 14.89 3.57 -25.05
N LYS A 78 13.69 3.39 -25.61
CA LYS A 78 13.46 3.40 -27.06
C LYS A 78 12.21 4.22 -27.40
N PRO A 79 12.17 4.83 -28.62
CA PRO A 79 10.96 5.47 -29.10
C PRO A 79 9.75 4.51 -29.04
N ARG A 80 8.58 5.07 -28.71
CA ARG A 80 7.29 4.40 -28.60
C ARG A 80 7.07 3.59 -27.31
N VAL A 81 8.07 3.25 -26.52
CA VAL A 81 7.88 2.44 -25.29
C VAL A 81 6.91 3.12 -24.32
N LEU A 82 7.12 4.39 -24.04
CA LEU A 82 6.20 5.15 -23.19
C LEU A 82 4.77 5.21 -23.77
N ALA A 83 4.66 5.38 -25.09
CA ALA A 83 3.35 5.42 -25.76
C ALA A 83 2.62 4.06 -25.64
N THR A 84 3.35 2.95 -25.79
CA THR A 84 2.77 1.60 -25.64
C THR A 84 2.30 1.36 -24.21
N ILE A 85 3.12 1.72 -23.21
CA ILE A 85 2.73 1.62 -21.78
C ILE A 85 1.48 2.46 -21.49
N ALA A 86 1.42 3.69 -21.99
CA ALA A 86 0.25 4.56 -21.83
C ALA A 86 -0.99 4.00 -22.52
N THR A 87 -0.82 3.33 -23.65
CA THR A 87 -1.90 2.65 -24.34
C THR A 87 -2.47 1.50 -23.52
N GLU A 88 -1.63 0.70 -22.86
CA GLU A 88 -2.11 -0.38 -21.99
C GLU A 88 -2.88 0.16 -20.79
N PHE A 89 -2.44 1.23 -20.15
CA PHE A 89 -3.25 1.89 -19.14
C PHE A 89 -4.63 2.30 -19.69
N ALA A 90 -4.67 2.92 -20.86
CA ALA A 90 -5.92 3.37 -21.48
C ALA A 90 -6.83 2.19 -21.88
N ASN A 91 -6.28 1.08 -22.39
CA ASN A 91 -7.03 -0.12 -22.75
C ASN A 91 -7.77 -0.75 -21.56
N HIS A 92 -7.28 -0.48 -20.33
CA HIS A 92 -7.86 -0.98 -19.09
C HIS A 92 -8.56 0.12 -18.27
N ASP A 93 -8.99 1.22 -18.92
CA ASP A 93 -9.69 2.34 -18.28
C ASP A 93 -8.92 2.98 -17.12
N VAL A 94 -7.59 3.00 -17.19
CA VAL A 94 -6.72 3.69 -16.24
C VAL A 94 -6.19 4.99 -16.86
N SER A 95 -6.51 6.12 -16.24
CA SER A 95 -6.04 7.44 -16.68
C SER A 95 -4.77 7.83 -15.94
N ILE A 96 -3.76 8.29 -16.68
CA ILE A 96 -2.49 8.78 -16.11
C ILE A 96 -2.66 10.26 -15.76
N GLU A 97 -2.38 10.62 -14.51
CA GLU A 97 -2.34 12.00 -14.04
C GLU A 97 -1.00 12.66 -14.39
N SER A 98 0.10 11.95 -14.14
CA SER A 98 1.43 12.43 -14.46
C SER A 98 2.39 11.29 -14.78
N VAL A 99 3.41 11.59 -15.58
CA VAL A 99 4.48 10.66 -15.91
C VAL A 99 5.82 11.35 -15.84
N ILE A 100 6.80 10.68 -15.25
CA ILE A 100 8.20 11.12 -15.20
C ILE A 100 9.05 9.98 -15.76
N GLN A 101 9.84 10.28 -16.80
CA GLN A 101 10.83 9.37 -17.33
C GLN A 101 12.22 9.86 -16.99
N LYS A 102 13.03 8.98 -16.41
CA LYS A 102 14.45 9.21 -16.13
C LYS A 102 15.27 8.15 -16.85
N MET A 103 16.38 8.56 -17.43
CA MET A 103 17.38 7.61 -17.90
C MET A 103 18.15 7.06 -16.71
N THR A 104 18.29 5.74 -16.67
CA THR A 104 19.25 5.05 -15.82
C THR A 104 20.41 4.59 -16.68
N SER A 105 21.49 4.06 -16.10
CA SER A 105 22.59 3.47 -16.85
C SER A 105 22.09 2.30 -17.73
N ASP A 106 22.78 2.03 -18.85
CA ASP A 106 22.57 0.86 -19.70
C ASP A 106 21.28 0.78 -20.53
N SER A 107 20.90 1.87 -21.20
CA SER A 107 19.74 1.89 -22.11
C SER A 107 18.42 1.47 -21.44
N THR A 108 18.32 1.71 -20.15
CA THR A 108 17.10 1.48 -19.36
C THR A 108 16.48 2.81 -19.00
N ALA A 109 15.19 2.96 -19.25
CA ALA A 109 14.39 4.05 -18.77
C ALA A 109 13.65 3.62 -17.49
N GLU A 110 13.67 4.46 -16.47
CA GLU A 110 12.77 4.38 -15.34
C GLU A 110 11.57 5.30 -15.62
N ILE A 111 10.40 4.70 -15.72
CA ILE A 111 9.16 5.39 -15.98
C ILE A 111 8.33 5.32 -14.71
N VAL A 112 8.01 6.49 -14.15
CA VAL A 112 7.16 6.64 -12.97
C VAL A 112 5.85 7.24 -13.43
N CYS A 113 4.75 6.54 -13.21
CA CYS A 113 3.40 6.99 -13.49
C CYS A 113 2.63 7.21 -12.18
N LEU A 114 1.94 8.33 -12.08
CA LEU A 114 0.89 8.57 -11.12
C LEU A 114 -0.45 8.51 -11.87
N THR A 115 -1.39 7.71 -11.40
CA THR A 115 -2.71 7.60 -12.05
C THR A 115 -3.74 8.46 -11.32
N HIS A 116 -4.81 8.83 -12.03
CA HIS A 116 -6.06 9.19 -11.37
C HIS A 116 -6.63 7.99 -10.63
N GLU A 117 -7.72 8.19 -9.87
CA GLU A 117 -8.42 7.09 -9.22
C GLU A 117 -8.85 6.03 -10.23
N ALA A 118 -8.45 4.81 -9.99
CA ALA A 118 -8.81 3.63 -10.76
C ALA A 118 -9.29 2.49 -9.86
N ASN A 119 -10.09 1.61 -10.40
CA ASN A 119 -10.49 0.38 -9.71
C ASN A 119 -9.30 -0.59 -9.64
N GLU A 120 -9.17 -1.32 -8.55
CA GLU A 120 -8.12 -2.31 -8.35
C GLU A 120 -8.02 -3.35 -9.47
N PRO A 121 -9.13 -3.97 -9.98
CA PRO A 121 -9.07 -4.91 -11.08
C PRO A 121 -8.49 -4.31 -12.38
N ASN A 122 -8.87 -3.08 -12.69
CA ASN A 122 -8.38 -2.38 -13.88
C ASN A 122 -6.87 -2.14 -13.79
N MET A 123 -6.41 -1.67 -12.63
CA MET A 123 -4.98 -1.49 -12.36
C MET A 123 -4.20 -2.80 -12.51
N ARG A 124 -4.71 -3.89 -11.93
CA ARG A 124 -4.06 -5.20 -12.01
C ARG A 124 -3.95 -5.65 -13.45
N SER A 125 -5.05 -5.61 -14.20
CA SER A 125 -5.07 -6.01 -15.60
C SER A 125 -4.13 -5.15 -16.47
N ALA A 126 -4.09 -3.85 -16.24
CA ALA A 126 -3.17 -2.96 -16.94
C ALA A 126 -1.70 -3.32 -16.65
N LEU A 127 -1.35 -3.57 -15.38
CA LEU A 127 0.01 -3.90 -14.99
C LEU A 127 0.45 -5.29 -15.47
N ASP A 128 -0.46 -6.25 -15.52
CA ASP A 128 -0.21 -7.57 -16.10
C ASP A 128 0.08 -7.43 -17.60
N ALA A 129 -0.74 -6.68 -18.35
CA ALA A 129 -0.51 -6.41 -19.75
C ALA A 129 0.81 -5.66 -20.01
N ILE A 130 1.13 -4.65 -19.18
CA ILE A 130 2.38 -3.92 -19.28
C ILE A 130 3.59 -4.82 -19.02
N SER A 131 3.48 -5.77 -18.08
CA SER A 131 4.58 -6.70 -17.77
C SER A 131 4.90 -7.65 -18.91
N GLU A 132 3.93 -7.96 -19.77
CA GLU A 132 4.08 -8.81 -20.95
C GLU A 132 4.64 -8.08 -22.18
N LEU A 133 4.75 -6.74 -22.14
CA LEU A 133 5.31 -5.98 -23.25
C LEU A 133 6.79 -6.31 -23.46
N PRO A 134 7.25 -6.56 -24.70
CA PRO A 134 8.64 -6.94 -24.98
C PRO A 134 9.67 -5.91 -24.53
N ALA A 135 9.29 -4.63 -24.46
CA ALA A 135 10.17 -3.54 -24.03
C ALA A 135 10.13 -3.31 -22.51
N THR A 136 9.23 -3.94 -21.77
CA THR A 136 9.16 -3.85 -20.31
C THR A 136 10.12 -4.85 -19.69
N LYS A 137 11.02 -4.37 -18.84
CA LYS A 137 11.92 -5.23 -18.07
C LYS A 137 11.26 -5.72 -16.79
N SER A 138 10.57 -4.82 -16.10
CA SER A 138 9.78 -5.14 -14.89
C SER A 138 8.87 -4.00 -14.46
N VAL A 139 7.77 -4.35 -13.80
CA VAL A 139 7.00 -3.44 -12.94
C VAL A 139 7.65 -3.48 -11.56
N ALA A 140 8.49 -2.49 -11.27
CA ALA A 140 9.36 -2.50 -10.11
C ALA A 140 8.64 -2.11 -8.79
N SER A 141 7.57 -1.33 -8.89
CA SER A 141 6.74 -0.96 -7.74
C SER A 141 5.34 -0.58 -8.18
N TRP A 142 4.37 -0.97 -7.37
CA TRP A 142 2.98 -0.53 -7.44
C TRP A 142 2.50 -0.22 -6.02
N ILE A 143 2.12 1.02 -5.77
CA ILE A 143 1.75 1.53 -4.44
C ILE A 143 0.49 2.36 -4.59
N ARG A 144 -0.50 2.11 -3.74
CA ARG A 144 -1.69 2.97 -3.64
C ARG A 144 -1.33 4.27 -2.96
N VAL A 145 -1.90 5.37 -3.45
CA VAL A 145 -1.68 6.70 -2.91
C VAL A 145 -2.97 7.14 -2.20
N GLU A 146 -2.83 7.45 -0.93
CA GLU A 146 -3.88 8.03 -0.09
C GLU A 146 -3.76 9.56 -0.13
N GLU A 147 -4.89 10.25 -0.15
CA GLU A 147 -4.99 11.72 -0.06
C GLU A 147 -5.33 12.18 1.35
#